data_06234c37d1393c3fe074a60995eba7ac
#
_entry.id   06234c37d1393c3fe074a60995eba7ac
#
_cell.length_a   1.000
_cell.length_b   1.000
_cell.length_c   1.000
_cell.angle_alpha   90.00
_cell.angle_beta   90.00
_cell.angle_gamma   90.00
#
_symmetry.space_group_name_H-M   'P 1'
#
loop_
_entity.id
_entity.type
_entity.pdbx_description
1 polymer ?
#
loop_
_entity_poly.entity_id
_entity_poly.type
_entity_poly.pdbx_seq_one_letter_code
_entity_poly.pdbx_strand_id
1 'polypeptide(L)'
;MWQRLDAAQRSRFLRHLRRHWELLSHRMPPQTAAEVARLHDEGRFTLIAGQMLAVDVADPALVRVRLRGGDVVRTLRADLVIQANGLDSDATTTSHRLIRQLVDEGLVAADPLGLGLRADTRGRLLRDDGVAVGGLRCLGTLLRGAQWESTGLAEIRAMASAIAQDLPHELRDAGRTHRPGTRCRLAAATDSRCNGVHRE
;
A
#
# COMPACT_ATOMS: atom_id res chain seq x y z
N MET A 1 -0.34 13.93 14.66
CA MET A 1 1.09 14.34 14.46
C MET A 1 1.44 14.46 12.99
N TRP A 2 1.23 13.43 12.17
CA TRP A 2 1.61 13.36 10.75
C TRP A 2 1.13 14.55 9.90
N GLN A 3 -0.13 14.94 10.03
CA GLN A 3 -0.73 16.05 9.26
C GLN A 3 -0.12 17.44 9.57
N ARG A 4 0.61 17.56 10.69
CA ARG A 4 1.28 18.82 11.09
C ARG A 4 2.70 18.94 10.52
N LEU A 5 3.21 17.88 9.87
CA LEU A 5 4.52 17.86 9.23
C LEU A 5 4.40 18.35 7.79
N ASP A 6 5.34 19.20 7.39
CA ASP A 6 5.51 19.57 5.98
C ASP A 6 6.15 18.42 5.17
N ALA A 7 6.24 18.56 3.85
CA ALA A 7 6.74 17.52 2.95
C ALA A 7 8.21 17.12 3.27
N ALA A 8 9.06 18.09 3.60
CA ALA A 8 10.46 17.82 3.94
C ALA A 8 10.58 17.07 5.26
N GLN A 9 9.80 17.46 6.25
CA GLN A 9 9.72 16.80 7.56
C GLN A 9 9.19 15.36 7.43
N ARG A 10 8.16 15.13 6.62
CA ARG A 10 7.63 13.79 6.32
C ARG A 10 8.70 12.91 5.67
N SER A 11 9.39 13.43 4.67
CA SER A 11 10.50 12.72 4.01
C SER A 11 11.63 12.37 5.00
N ARG A 12 11.99 13.29 5.91
CA ARG A 12 13.00 13.03 6.96
C ARG A 12 12.51 11.96 7.94
N PHE A 13 11.27 12.04 8.36
CA PHE A 13 10.65 11.03 9.23
C PHE A 13 10.71 9.64 8.59
N LEU A 14 10.32 9.51 7.32
CA LEU A 14 10.33 8.24 6.60
C LEU A 14 11.73 7.64 6.51
N ARG A 15 12.75 8.47 6.28
CA ARG A 15 14.15 8.01 6.16
C ARG A 15 14.77 7.62 7.49
N HIS A 16 14.47 8.33 8.57
CA HIS A 16 15.26 8.23 9.81
C HIS A 16 14.47 7.72 11.02
N LEU A 17 13.18 8.03 11.10
CA LEU A 17 12.37 7.76 12.29
C LEU A 17 11.31 6.68 12.10
N ARG A 18 10.89 6.39 10.85
CA ARG A 18 9.84 5.40 10.54
C ARG A 18 10.11 4.06 11.23
N ARG A 19 11.33 3.54 11.11
CA ARG A 19 11.70 2.25 11.71
C ARG A 19 11.55 2.24 13.22
N HIS A 20 11.94 3.31 13.88
CA HIS A 20 11.80 3.42 15.33
C HIS A 20 10.36 3.54 15.77
N TRP A 21 9.56 4.31 15.01
CA TRP A 21 8.12 4.40 15.23
C TRP A 21 7.42 3.05 15.09
N GLU A 22 7.71 2.31 14.02
CA GLU A 22 7.11 1.00 13.77
C GLU A 22 7.47 -0.02 14.86
N LEU A 23 8.71 -0.02 15.35
CA LEU A 23 9.13 -0.88 16.48
C LEU A 23 8.40 -0.55 17.79
N LEU A 24 8.10 0.72 18.03
CA LEU A 24 7.38 1.14 19.23
C LEU A 24 5.88 0.89 19.14
N SER A 25 5.30 1.04 17.95
CA SER A 25 3.85 0.94 17.70
C SER A 25 3.37 -0.48 17.46
N HIS A 26 4.21 -1.34 16.89
CA HIS A 26 3.86 -2.72 16.50
C HIS A 26 4.75 -3.71 17.25
N ARG A 27 4.51 -3.83 18.56
CA ARG A 27 5.28 -4.75 19.40
C ARG A 27 4.83 -6.19 19.19
N MET A 28 5.81 -7.09 19.16
CA MET A 28 5.56 -8.53 19.17
C MET A 28 4.95 -8.93 20.52
N PRO A 29 3.93 -9.82 20.53
CA PRO A 29 3.42 -10.38 21.79
C PRO A 29 4.54 -11.03 22.61
N PRO A 30 4.53 -10.89 23.94
CA PRO A 30 5.60 -11.43 24.81
C PRO A 30 5.86 -12.92 24.61
N GLN A 31 4.79 -13.71 24.41
CA GLN A 31 4.88 -15.15 24.17
C GLN A 31 5.64 -15.47 22.88
N THR A 32 5.33 -14.76 21.79
CA THR A 32 6.03 -14.89 20.51
C THR A 32 7.49 -14.47 20.63
N ALA A 33 7.77 -13.38 21.37
CA ALA A 33 9.13 -12.91 21.60
C ALA A 33 9.97 -13.96 22.39
N ALA A 34 9.38 -14.58 23.40
CA ALA A 34 10.02 -15.65 24.16
C ALA A 34 10.33 -16.88 23.28
N GLU A 35 9.40 -17.25 22.39
CA GLU A 35 9.61 -18.37 21.47
C GLU A 35 10.72 -18.07 20.44
N VAL A 36 10.77 -16.86 19.89
CA VAL A 36 11.85 -16.45 19.00
C VAL A 36 13.20 -16.46 19.72
N ALA A 37 13.26 -15.98 20.96
CA ALA A 37 14.48 -16.04 21.78
C ALA A 37 14.92 -17.48 22.02
N ARG A 38 14.02 -18.38 22.40
CA ARG A 38 14.31 -19.80 22.58
C ARG A 38 14.88 -20.44 21.31
N LEU A 39 14.25 -20.21 20.16
CA LEU A 39 14.72 -20.73 18.87
C LEU A 39 16.10 -20.17 18.48
N HIS A 40 16.38 -18.92 18.83
CA HIS A 40 17.68 -18.30 18.64
C HIS A 40 18.76 -18.99 19.51
N ASP A 41 18.48 -19.20 20.79
CA ASP A 41 19.40 -19.83 21.75
C ASP A 41 19.68 -21.30 21.37
N GLU A 42 18.71 -21.99 20.80
CA GLU A 42 18.86 -23.34 20.26
C GLU A 42 19.56 -23.39 18.88
N GLY A 43 19.96 -22.23 18.32
CA GLY A 43 20.57 -22.18 16.97
C GLY A 43 19.64 -22.50 15.82
N ARG A 44 18.32 -22.55 16.06
CA ARG A 44 17.27 -22.84 15.06
C ARG A 44 16.72 -21.59 14.37
N PHE A 45 17.07 -20.41 14.85
CA PHE A 45 16.71 -19.13 14.25
C PHE A 45 17.97 -18.32 13.96
N THR A 46 18.12 -17.84 12.72
CA THR A 46 19.24 -16.99 12.31
C THR A 46 18.74 -15.71 11.70
N LEU A 47 19.16 -14.58 12.24
CA LEU A 47 18.91 -13.26 11.65
C LEU A 47 20.06 -12.86 10.74
N ILE A 48 19.77 -12.66 9.46
CA ILE A 48 20.76 -12.25 8.46
C ILE A 48 20.54 -10.79 8.08
N ALA A 49 21.53 -9.94 8.39
CA ALA A 49 21.52 -8.55 7.95
C ALA A 49 21.97 -8.48 6.48
N GLY A 50 21.03 -8.20 5.58
CA GLY A 50 21.33 -8.19 4.15
C GLY A 50 20.17 -7.67 3.31
N GLN A 51 20.41 -7.60 2.01
CA GLN A 51 19.42 -7.30 0.98
C GLN A 51 19.08 -8.57 0.22
N MET A 52 17.81 -8.96 0.21
CA MET A 52 17.34 -10.03 -0.66
C MET A 52 17.41 -9.56 -2.12
N LEU A 53 18.14 -10.29 -2.95
CA LEU A 53 18.38 -9.94 -4.35
C LEU A 53 17.43 -10.67 -5.30
N ALA A 54 17.19 -11.95 -5.04
CA ALA A 54 16.33 -12.79 -5.85
C ALA A 54 15.85 -14.00 -5.05
N VAL A 55 14.69 -14.49 -5.43
CA VAL A 55 14.15 -15.78 -4.99
C VAL A 55 13.89 -16.58 -6.27
N ASP A 56 14.50 -17.75 -6.36
CA ASP A 56 14.20 -18.73 -7.40
C ASP A 56 13.29 -19.77 -6.77
N VAL A 57 12.06 -19.84 -7.27
CA VAL A 57 11.04 -20.75 -6.75
C VAL A 57 11.19 -22.09 -7.48
N ALA A 58 12.22 -22.82 -7.11
CA ALA A 58 12.41 -24.23 -7.47
C ALA A 58 12.16 -25.09 -6.24
N ASP A 59 12.31 -26.39 -6.35
CA ASP A 59 12.25 -27.32 -5.22
C ASP A 59 13.66 -27.91 -4.98
N PRO A 60 14.39 -27.54 -3.93
CA PRO A 60 14.11 -26.48 -2.93
C PRO A 60 14.32 -25.06 -3.49
N ALA A 61 13.62 -24.08 -2.90
CA ALA A 61 13.78 -22.68 -3.29
C ALA A 61 15.20 -22.15 -2.97
N LEU A 62 15.74 -21.34 -3.87
CA LEU A 62 17.03 -20.69 -3.70
C LEU A 62 16.85 -19.20 -3.46
N VAL A 63 17.32 -18.71 -2.31
CA VAL A 63 17.24 -17.29 -1.94
C VAL A 63 18.64 -16.69 -1.97
N ARG A 64 18.86 -15.68 -2.81
CA ARG A 64 20.12 -14.94 -2.86
C ARG A 64 20.05 -13.67 -2.02
N VAL A 65 20.98 -13.55 -1.08
CA VAL A 65 21.06 -12.42 -0.16
C VAL A 65 22.44 -11.78 -0.25
N ARG A 66 22.49 -10.46 -0.50
CA ARG A 66 23.71 -9.68 -0.34
C ARG A 66 23.84 -9.28 1.12
N LEU A 67 24.93 -9.65 1.76
CA LEU A 67 25.19 -9.35 3.16
C LEU A 67 25.46 -7.85 3.35
N ARG A 68 25.04 -7.33 4.49
CA ARG A 68 25.30 -5.94 4.87
C ARG A 68 26.79 -5.71 5.11
N GLY A 69 27.34 -4.66 4.49
CA GLY A 69 28.75 -4.27 4.68
C GLY A 69 29.71 -4.82 3.64
N GLY A 70 29.23 -5.43 2.54
CA GLY A 70 30.09 -5.90 1.46
C GLY A 70 29.35 -6.40 0.23
N ASP A 71 30.11 -6.87 -0.75
CA ASP A 71 29.57 -7.47 -1.99
C ASP A 71 29.37 -8.98 -1.88
N VAL A 72 29.48 -9.52 -0.68
CA VAL A 72 29.29 -10.96 -0.43
C VAL A 72 27.84 -11.34 -0.66
N VAL A 73 27.61 -12.23 -1.62
CA VAL A 73 26.30 -12.82 -1.88
C VAL A 73 26.27 -14.25 -1.34
N ARG A 74 25.28 -14.54 -0.49
CA ARG A 74 25.02 -15.91 -0.03
C ARG A 74 23.78 -16.46 -0.73
N THR A 75 23.82 -17.72 -1.08
CA THR A 75 22.65 -18.47 -1.55
C THR A 75 22.20 -19.39 -0.42
N LEU A 76 20.94 -19.25 -0.05
CA LEU A 76 20.27 -20.06 0.97
C LEU A 76 19.30 -21.00 0.29
N ARG A 77 19.24 -22.24 0.75
CA ARG A 77 18.21 -23.19 0.35
C ARG A 77 17.08 -23.12 1.36
N ALA A 78 15.85 -23.17 0.89
CA ALA A 78 14.67 -23.09 1.73
C ALA A 78 13.57 -24.03 1.19
N ASP A 79 12.89 -24.73 2.07
CA ASP A 79 11.71 -25.54 1.73
C ASP A 79 10.48 -24.63 1.59
N LEU A 80 10.49 -23.49 2.28
CA LEU A 80 9.42 -22.49 2.26
C LEU A 80 10.00 -21.08 2.35
N VAL A 81 9.52 -20.17 1.51
CA VAL A 81 9.83 -18.74 1.58
C VAL A 81 8.57 -17.96 1.90
N ILE A 82 8.57 -17.27 3.03
CA ILE A 82 7.46 -16.42 3.47
C ILE A 82 7.83 -14.96 3.22
N GLN A 83 7.08 -14.31 2.34
CA GLN A 83 7.24 -12.88 2.09
C GLN A 83 6.52 -12.07 3.15
N ALA A 84 7.28 -11.36 3.99
CA ALA A 84 6.77 -10.50 5.05
C ALA A 84 7.34 -9.07 4.96
N ASN A 85 7.46 -8.55 3.75
CA ASN A 85 8.10 -7.25 3.45
C ASN A 85 7.22 -6.03 3.77
N GLY A 86 6.01 -6.27 4.30
CA GLY A 86 5.00 -5.24 4.46
C GLY A 86 4.15 -5.04 3.21
N LEU A 87 3.38 -3.97 3.22
CA LEU A 87 2.44 -3.66 2.13
C LEU A 87 3.15 -2.84 1.04
N ASP A 88 2.87 -3.19 -0.22
CA ASP A 88 3.16 -2.33 -1.35
C ASP A 88 2.23 -1.12 -1.28
N SER A 89 2.78 0.03 -0.90
CA SER A 89 2.01 1.26 -0.74
C SER A 89 2.20 2.24 -1.91
N ASP A 90 3.17 2.00 -2.80
CA ASP A 90 3.41 2.88 -3.93
C ASP A 90 2.39 2.65 -5.04
N ALA A 91 1.43 3.59 -5.16
CA ALA A 91 0.37 3.49 -6.15
C ALA A 91 0.87 3.61 -7.61
N THR A 92 2.10 4.10 -7.83
CA THR A 92 2.68 4.24 -9.19
C THR A 92 3.29 2.93 -9.69
N THR A 93 3.73 2.05 -8.78
CA THR A 93 4.39 0.78 -9.12
C THR A 93 3.56 -0.44 -8.77
N THR A 94 2.39 -0.25 -8.15
CA THR A 94 1.53 -1.34 -7.68
C THR A 94 1.12 -2.29 -8.80
N SER A 95 1.03 -3.58 -8.49
CA SER A 95 0.47 -4.60 -9.37
C SER A 95 -1.06 -4.59 -9.42
N HIS A 96 -1.73 -3.83 -8.54
CA HIS A 96 -3.19 -3.78 -8.47
C HIS A 96 -3.77 -3.00 -9.65
N ARG A 97 -4.40 -3.72 -10.58
CA ARG A 97 -4.86 -3.18 -11.88
C ARG A 97 -5.76 -1.94 -11.74
N LEU A 98 -6.75 -1.97 -10.84
CA LEU A 98 -7.65 -0.84 -10.64
C LEU A 98 -6.90 0.42 -10.18
N ILE A 99 -6.01 0.29 -9.18
CA ILE A 99 -5.27 1.43 -8.65
C ILE A 99 -4.38 2.02 -9.74
N ARG A 100 -3.66 1.17 -10.46
CA ARG A 100 -2.81 1.59 -11.57
C ARG A 100 -3.63 2.34 -12.63
N GLN A 101 -4.75 1.78 -13.07
CA GLN A 101 -5.61 2.40 -14.08
C GLN A 101 -6.10 3.78 -13.62
N LEU A 102 -6.57 3.92 -12.37
CA LEU A 102 -7.02 5.20 -11.84
C LEU A 102 -5.92 6.27 -11.84
N VAL A 103 -4.67 5.87 -11.57
CA VAL A 103 -3.51 6.78 -11.59
C VAL A 103 -3.09 7.10 -13.02
N ASP A 104 -2.97 6.10 -13.90
CA ASP A 104 -2.53 6.25 -15.29
C ASP A 104 -3.51 7.12 -16.11
N GLU A 105 -4.81 7.01 -15.84
CA GLU A 105 -5.84 7.84 -16.45
C GLU A 105 -5.96 9.25 -15.82
N GLY A 106 -5.14 9.57 -14.80
CA GLY A 106 -5.17 10.86 -14.10
C GLY A 106 -6.46 11.11 -13.30
N LEU A 107 -7.23 10.09 -13.04
CA LEU A 107 -8.46 10.18 -12.26
C LEU A 107 -8.17 10.43 -10.79
N VAL A 108 -7.07 9.88 -10.28
CA VAL A 108 -6.57 10.11 -8.92
C VAL A 108 -5.06 10.31 -8.94
N ALA A 109 -4.54 11.06 -7.97
CA ALA A 109 -3.11 11.27 -7.83
C ALA A 109 -2.49 10.27 -6.85
N ALA A 110 -1.30 9.78 -7.15
CA ALA A 110 -0.48 9.05 -6.20
C ALA A 110 0.11 10.00 -5.14
N ASP A 111 0.34 9.48 -3.94
CA ASP A 111 1.06 10.23 -2.91
C ASP A 111 2.54 10.39 -3.30
N PRO A 112 3.11 11.61 -3.25
CA PRO A 112 4.48 11.87 -3.72
C PRO A 112 5.56 11.17 -2.88
N LEU A 113 5.22 10.64 -1.72
CA LEU A 113 6.13 9.88 -0.85
C LEU A 113 5.95 8.36 -0.99
N GLY A 114 5.15 7.90 -1.97
CA GLY A 114 4.87 6.48 -2.19
C GLY A 114 4.02 5.85 -1.07
N LEU A 115 3.15 6.63 -0.44
CA LEU A 115 2.33 6.20 0.69
C LEU A 115 0.85 6.02 0.33
N GLY A 116 0.58 5.56 -0.88
CA GLY A 116 -0.77 5.31 -1.39
C GLY A 116 -1.26 6.39 -2.34
N LEU A 117 -2.49 6.81 -2.15
CA LEU A 117 -3.17 7.81 -2.98
C LEU A 117 -3.29 9.14 -2.24
N ARG A 118 -3.28 10.23 -2.99
CA ARG A 118 -3.60 11.55 -2.43
C ARG A 118 -5.08 11.61 -2.05
N ALA A 119 -5.32 12.01 -0.82
CA ALA A 119 -6.66 12.18 -0.30
C ALA A 119 -6.72 13.33 0.69
N ASP A 120 -7.92 13.86 0.90
CA ASP A 120 -8.17 14.79 2.00
C ASP A 120 -8.43 14.07 3.33
N THR A 121 -8.68 14.85 4.37
CA THR A 121 -8.93 14.33 5.72
C THR A 121 -10.22 13.52 5.87
N ARG A 122 -11.12 13.59 4.88
CA ARG A 122 -12.36 12.83 4.80
C ARG A 122 -12.25 11.58 3.93
N GLY A 123 -11.04 11.26 3.45
CA GLY A 123 -10.78 10.14 2.56
C GLY A 123 -11.25 10.33 1.13
N ARG A 124 -11.63 11.56 0.70
CA ARG A 124 -11.94 11.82 -0.70
C ARG A 124 -10.65 11.83 -1.50
N LEU A 125 -10.61 11.06 -2.57
CA LEU A 125 -9.44 11.01 -3.44
C LEU A 125 -9.26 12.31 -4.21
N LEU A 126 -8.02 12.71 -4.41
CA LEU A 126 -7.66 13.97 -5.07
C LEU A 126 -6.97 13.69 -6.41
N ARG A 127 -7.18 14.55 -7.38
CA ARG A 127 -6.39 14.63 -8.61
C ARG A 127 -5.07 15.37 -8.37
N ASP A 128 -4.24 15.46 -9.40
CA ASP A 128 -2.97 16.19 -9.34
C ASP A 128 -3.14 17.68 -9.06
N ASP A 129 -4.23 18.29 -9.55
CA ASP A 129 -4.61 19.67 -9.27
C ASP A 129 -5.14 19.89 -7.83
N GLY A 130 -5.24 18.84 -7.03
CA GLY A 130 -5.76 18.89 -5.66
C GLY A 130 -7.28 18.90 -5.55
N VAL A 131 -8.01 18.81 -6.65
CA VAL A 131 -9.48 18.77 -6.65
C VAL A 131 -9.96 17.37 -6.26
N ALA A 132 -10.95 17.32 -5.36
CA ALA A 132 -11.54 16.07 -4.93
C ALA A 132 -12.36 15.41 -6.05
N VAL A 133 -12.17 14.11 -6.21
CA VAL A 133 -12.91 13.30 -7.18
C VAL A 133 -14.28 12.96 -6.61
N GLY A 134 -15.34 13.36 -7.30
CA GLY A 134 -16.70 13.10 -6.86
C GLY A 134 -17.01 11.59 -6.81
N GLY A 135 -17.61 11.13 -5.73
CA GLY A 135 -18.02 9.74 -5.56
C GLY A 135 -16.90 8.74 -5.25
N LEU A 136 -15.62 9.16 -5.25
CA LEU A 136 -14.49 8.29 -4.91
C LEU A 136 -13.93 8.61 -3.52
N ARG A 137 -13.96 7.60 -2.67
CA ARG A 137 -13.35 7.65 -1.33
C ARG A 137 -12.46 6.44 -1.10
N CYS A 138 -11.49 6.61 -0.25
CA CYS A 138 -10.58 5.57 0.16
C CYS A 138 -10.51 5.51 1.68
N LEU A 139 -10.20 4.35 2.21
CA LEU A 139 -9.87 4.12 3.61
C LEU A 139 -8.79 3.04 3.72
N GLY A 140 -8.13 2.98 4.87
CA GLY A 140 -7.10 1.98 5.11
C GLY A 140 -5.73 2.39 4.59
N THR A 141 -4.93 1.41 4.20
CA THR A 141 -3.50 1.56 3.89
C THR A 141 -3.16 2.55 2.79
N LEU A 142 -4.03 2.68 1.79
CA LEU A 142 -3.83 3.62 0.69
C LEU A 142 -3.96 5.10 1.10
N LEU A 143 -4.43 5.38 2.32
CA LEU A 143 -4.49 6.73 2.90
C LEU A 143 -3.27 7.10 3.74
N ARG A 144 -2.25 6.26 3.81
CA ARG A 144 -1.12 6.46 4.73
C ARG A 144 -0.40 7.79 4.52
N GLY A 145 -0.38 8.31 3.30
CA GLY A 145 0.15 9.64 2.96
C GLY A 145 -0.64 10.79 3.59
N ALA A 146 -1.95 10.67 3.66
CA ALA A 146 -2.83 11.65 4.31
C ALA A 146 -2.97 11.40 5.82
N GLN A 147 -3.09 10.13 6.22
CA GLN A 147 -3.30 9.68 7.60
C GLN A 147 -2.34 8.54 7.93
N TRP A 148 -1.25 8.85 8.62
CA TRP A 148 -0.21 7.87 8.93
C TRP A 148 -0.72 6.61 9.64
N GLU A 149 -1.64 6.80 10.61
CA GLU A 149 -2.26 5.73 11.37
C GLU A 149 -3.61 5.33 10.73
N SER A 150 -3.55 4.78 9.52
CA SER A 150 -4.74 4.36 8.76
C SER A 150 -4.84 2.84 8.56
N THR A 151 -3.98 2.06 9.22
CA THR A 151 -3.83 0.62 8.95
C THR A 151 -4.44 -0.27 10.03
N GLY A 152 -4.69 0.26 11.22
CA GLY A 152 -5.29 -0.49 12.31
C GLY A 152 -6.81 -0.68 12.12
N LEU A 153 -7.33 -1.77 12.64
CA LEU A 153 -8.76 -2.08 12.53
C LEU A 153 -9.65 -1.02 13.20
N ALA A 154 -9.20 -0.47 14.33
CA ALA A 154 -9.94 0.58 15.05
C ALA A 154 -10.02 1.86 14.22
N GLU A 155 -8.91 2.27 13.61
CA GLU A 155 -8.81 3.45 12.76
C GLU A 155 -9.65 3.28 11.48
N ILE A 156 -9.57 2.10 10.84
CA ILE A 156 -10.39 1.79 9.66
C ILE A 156 -11.88 1.86 9.99
N ARG A 157 -12.31 1.32 11.15
CA ARG A 157 -13.69 1.41 11.59
C ARG A 157 -14.13 2.85 11.83
N ALA A 158 -13.31 3.65 12.50
CA ALA A 158 -13.59 5.06 12.75
C ALA A 158 -13.74 5.83 11.43
N MET A 159 -12.83 5.63 10.48
CA MET A 159 -12.89 6.23 9.15
C MET A 159 -14.15 5.79 8.39
N ALA A 160 -14.46 4.50 8.39
CA ALA A 160 -15.66 3.97 7.72
C ALA A 160 -16.94 4.58 8.31
N SER A 161 -17.03 4.71 9.64
CA SER A 161 -18.16 5.35 10.31
C SER A 161 -18.30 6.83 9.93
N ALA A 162 -17.19 7.57 9.88
CA ALA A 162 -17.19 8.97 9.47
C ALA A 162 -17.63 9.13 8.00
N ILE A 163 -17.13 8.29 7.11
CA ILE A 163 -17.54 8.27 5.70
C ILE A 163 -19.04 7.96 5.57
N ALA A 164 -19.55 6.97 6.31
CA ALA A 164 -20.95 6.60 6.27
C ALA A 164 -21.88 7.72 6.75
N GLN A 165 -21.44 8.52 7.71
CA GLN A 165 -22.19 9.70 8.19
C GLN A 165 -22.18 10.85 7.16
N ASP A 166 -21.12 11.03 6.42
CA ASP A 166 -20.98 12.09 5.42
C ASP A 166 -21.75 11.79 4.11
N LEU A 167 -21.80 10.51 3.69
CA LEU A 167 -22.40 10.10 2.41
C LEU A 167 -23.82 10.59 2.16
N PRO A 168 -24.77 10.52 3.11
CA PRO A 168 -26.13 10.98 2.86
C PRO A 168 -26.21 12.48 2.55
N HIS A 169 -25.33 13.29 3.09
CA HIS A 169 -25.25 14.72 2.82
C HIS A 169 -24.71 14.98 1.41
N GLU A 170 -23.64 14.31 1.02
CA GLU A 170 -23.06 14.43 -0.31
C GLU A 170 -24.01 13.98 -1.42
N LEU A 171 -24.72 12.86 -1.21
CA LEU A 171 -25.69 12.36 -2.19
C LEU A 171 -26.87 13.33 -2.39
N ARG A 172 -27.33 13.98 -1.33
CA ARG A 172 -28.36 15.01 -1.42
C ARG A 172 -27.88 16.24 -2.17
N ASP A 173 -26.64 16.66 -1.96
CA ASP A 173 -26.05 17.82 -2.63
C ASP A 173 -25.75 17.52 -4.10
N ALA A 174 -25.24 16.32 -4.41
CA ALA A 174 -25.04 15.85 -5.78
C ALA A 174 -26.35 15.77 -6.56
N GLY A 175 -27.45 15.35 -5.92
CA GLY A 175 -28.80 15.34 -6.53
C GLY A 175 -29.34 16.72 -6.84
N ARG A 176 -28.93 17.74 -6.07
CA ARG A 176 -29.32 19.15 -6.32
C ARG A 176 -28.51 19.82 -7.43
N THR A 177 -27.28 19.38 -7.65
CA THR A 177 -26.37 19.95 -8.67
C THR A 177 -26.46 19.21 -10.00
N HIS A 178 -27.11 18.06 -10.05
CA HIS A 178 -27.24 17.29 -11.28
C HIS A 178 -28.33 17.89 -12.18
N ARG A 179 -27.97 18.89 -12.98
CA ARG A 179 -28.72 19.25 -14.19
C ARG A 179 -28.64 18.05 -15.14
N PRO A 180 -29.79 17.55 -15.68
CA PRO A 180 -29.77 16.43 -16.63
C PRO A 180 -29.16 16.92 -17.95
N GLY A 181 -27.88 16.64 -18.18
CA GLY A 181 -27.22 17.08 -19.43
C GLY A 181 -25.86 16.48 -19.72
N THR A 182 -25.14 15.88 -18.77
CA THR A 182 -23.83 15.34 -19.06
C THR A 182 -23.82 13.83 -18.86
N ARG A 183 -24.19 13.08 -19.90
CA ARG A 183 -23.92 11.64 -19.94
C ARG A 183 -22.41 11.44 -19.96
N CYS A 184 -21.89 10.86 -18.88
CA CYS A 184 -20.56 10.27 -18.88
C CYS A 184 -20.56 9.19 -19.97
N ARG A 185 -19.88 9.44 -21.09
CA ARG A 185 -19.60 8.41 -22.09
C ARG A 185 -18.50 7.54 -21.51
N LEU A 186 -18.85 6.45 -20.84
CA LEU A 186 -17.95 5.30 -20.78
C LEU A 186 -17.74 4.85 -22.23
N ALA A 187 -16.57 5.11 -22.79
CA ALA A 187 -16.14 4.50 -24.03
C ALA A 187 -16.02 2.99 -23.78
N ALA A 188 -16.99 2.24 -24.26
CA ALA A 188 -16.89 0.79 -24.35
C ALA A 188 -15.78 0.49 -25.37
N ALA A 189 -14.58 0.20 -24.87
CA ALA A 189 -13.55 -0.44 -25.67
C ALA A 189 -13.97 -1.90 -25.90
N THR A 190 -14.73 -2.13 -26.93
CA THR A 190 -14.91 -3.46 -27.51
C THR A 190 -13.62 -3.83 -28.21
N ASP A 191 -12.75 -4.53 -27.52
CA ASP A 191 -11.59 -5.19 -28.13
C ASP A 191 -12.07 -6.51 -28.75
N SER A 192 -12.32 -6.44 -30.06
CA SER A 192 -12.59 -7.59 -30.92
C SER A 192 -11.26 -8.19 -31.38
N ARG A 193 -10.62 -9.02 -30.56
CA ARG A 193 -9.58 -9.99 -31.00
C ARG A 193 -9.48 -11.17 -30.04
N CYS A 194 -10.40 -12.09 -30.18
CA CYS A 194 -10.20 -13.48 -29.81
C CYS A 194 -10.83 -14.35 -30.92
N ASN A 195 -10.06 -14.65 -31.96
CA ASN A 195 -10.29 -15.80 -32.80
C ASN A 195 -8.95 -16.30 -33.32
N GLY A 196 -8.60 -17.50 -32.95
CA GLY A 196 -7.38 -18.18 -33.37
C GLY A 196 -7.14 -19.45 -32.56
N VAL A 197 -8.16 -20.32 -32.53
CA VAL A 197 -7.93 -21.72 -32.13
C VAL A 197 -7.41 -22.45 -33.36
N HIS A 198 -6.16 -22.88 -33.37
CA HIS A 198 -5.69 -23.97 -34.23
C HIS A 198 -5.53 -25.21 -33.36
N ARG A 199 -6.31 -26.22 -33.73
CA ARG A 199 -6.07 -27.63 -33.42
C ARG A 199 -4.94 -28.14 -34.33
N GLU A 200 -3.96 -28.78 -33.74
CA GLU A 200 -3.41 -30.09 -34.14
C GLU A 200 -2.53 -30.57 -32.98
#